data_7f1b65518d6a96609aa51eccdc885ea0
#
_entry.id   7f1b65518d6a96609aa51eccdc885ea0
#
_cell.length_a   1.000
_cell.length_b   1.000
_cell.length_c   1.000
_cell.angle_alpha   90.00
_cell.angle_beta   90.00
_cell.angle_gamma   90.00
#
_symmetry.space_group_name_H-M   'P 1'
#
loop_
_entity.id
_entity.type
_entity.pdbx_description
1 polymer ?
#
loop_
_entity_poly.entity_id
_entity_poly.type
_entity_poly.pdbx_seq_one_letter_code
_entity_poly.pdbx_strand_id
1 'polypeptide(L)'
;RQVKKPTKKPTKRQDSDVSKFYTDADSRIKKLEEERRRHGRESAPWFNAIDFWEVDERKVAQILAFLLDPNESHEQGDRYLRHFIRKFGLESFFYNRRDKLYVKQNLPTNEEERLIDIVVYKNSFEQAFAIVNETDMSKRELQRELEHYSSYLWNRTGDDYSLIYISAKEQADAPKTLSKEEIRELERSKKFKYLAYGEHLIDCFGEFAEMTESERVKLFLKDLEKIMRKKYMGERDMEAKDNMVDLINKSQKNLEISFMVSNSLPEVKRKLKERFNGQMESLRKELNLDAKQESDRVWLKPKGWKYHYISYAYEDGHVFYGMTQDKREVNKKKFDSVVSYLNEHGKGGFQYSEWWPAYKYMYRNIDNNPDFWKAIRNGKAKAEIKRFIELMIEKYETDLFYE
;
A
#
# COMPACT_ATOMS: atom_id res chain seq x y z
N ARG A 1 28.85 21.34 22.50
CA ARG A 1 29.65 20.09 22.52
C ARG A 1 28.79 18.97 23.10
N GLN A 2 28.13 18.19 22.26
CA GLN A 2 27.46 16.97 22.68
C GLN A 2 28.49 15.85 22.84
N VAL A 3 28.65 15.35 24.05
CA VAL A 3 29.50 14.23 24.38
C VAL A 3 28.84 12.96 23.87
N LYS A 4 29.38 12.34 22.81
CA LYS A 4 28.98 10.99 22.37
C LYS A 4 29.33 10.01 23.48
N LYS A 5 28.34 9.41 24.15
CA LYS A 5 28.54 8.29 25.06
C LYS A 5 29.13 7.11 24.25
N PRO A 6 30.18 6.43 24.74
CA PRO A 6 30.73 5.29 24.05
C PRO A 6 29.71 4.14 24.08
N THR A 7 29.36 3.60 22.92
CA THR A 7 28.58 2.37 22.77
C THR A 7 29.42 1.21 23.34
N LYS A 8 28.98 0.64 24.47
CA LYS A 8 29.61 -0.57 25.04
C LYS A 8 29.58 -1.69 23.99
N LYS A 9 30.73 -2.30 23.69
CA LYS A 9 30.81 -3.52 22.88
C LYS A 9 29.97 -4.62 23.55
N PRO A 10 29.18 -5.39 22.78
CA PRO A 10 28.40 -6.49 23.32
C PRO A 10 29.31 -7.49 24.07
N THR A 11 28.78 -8.03 25.17
CA THR A 11 29.51 -9.06 25.92
C THR A 11 29.36 -10.42 25.23
N LYS A 12 30.31 -11.35 25.38
CA LYS A 12 30.25 -12.72 24.82
C LYS A 12 28.94 -13.45 25.14
N ARG A 13 28.29 -13.13 26.28
CA ARG A 13 27.01 -13.69 26.70
C ARG A 13 25.85 -13.13 25.88
N GLN A 14 25.87 -11.84 25.53
CA GLN A 14 24.87 -11.23 24.65
C GLN A 14 24.93 -11.79 23.22
N ASP A 15 26.12 -12.04 22.69
CA ASP A 15 26.32 -12.66 21.38
C ASP A 15 25.74 -14.08 21.35
N SER A 16 25.90 -14.86 22.43
CA SER A 16 25.31 -16.20 22.57
C SER A 16 23.77 -16.16 22.59
N ASP A 17 23.17 -15.23 23.33
CA ASP A 17 21.72 -15.11 23.44
C ASP A 17 21.09 -14.66 22.11
N VAL A 18 21.72 -13.72 21.40
CA VAL A 18 21.29 -13.28 20.06
C VAL A 18 21.36 -14.43 19.06
N SER A 19 22.50 -15.18 19.06
CA SER A 19 22.66 -16.34 18.19
C SER A 19 21.59 -17.40 18.46
N LYS A 20 21.29 -17.67 19.74
CA LYS A 20 20.22 -18.61 20.11
C LYS A 20 18.85 -18.15 19.63
N PHE A 21 18.53 -16.87 19.80
CA PHE A 21 17.25 -16.31 19.31
C PHE A 21 17.08 -16.53 17.81
N TYR A 22 18.11 -16.25 16.99
CA TYR A 22 18.05 -16.47 15.54
C TYR A 22 17.96 -17.94 15.19
N THR A 23 18.65 -18.83 15.93
CA THR A 23 18.55 -20.29 15.71
C THR A 23 17.16 -20.81 16.03
N ASP A 24 16.55 -20.36 17.12
CA ASP A 24 15.20 -20.73 17.50
C ASP A 24 14.17 -20.21 16.49
N ALA A 25 14.34 -18.98 15.98
CA ALA A 25 13.51 -18.41 14.93
C ALA A 25 13.59 -19.20 13.61
N ASP A 26 14.81 -19.51 13.14
CA ASP A 26 15.05 -20.30 11.93
C ASP A 26 14.47 -21.72 12.07
N SER A 27 14.62 -22.35 13.23
CA SER A 27 14.05 -23.67 13.51
C SER A 27 12.53 -23.67 13.45
N ARG A 28 11.86 -22.64 13.99
CA ARG A 28 10.40 -22.52 13.93
C ARG A 28 9.89 -22.32 12.49
N ILE A 29 10.57 -21.44 11.73
CA ILE A 29 10.22 -21.23 10.32
C ILE A 29 10.37 -22.51 9.52
N LYS A 30 11.49 -23.22 9.67
CA LYS A 30 11.72 -24.50 8.98
C LYS A 30 10.67 -25.55 9.34
N LYS A 31 10.30 -25.68 10.63
CA LYS A 31 9.26 -26.58 11.06
C LYS A 31 7.93 -26.25 10.39
N LEU A 32 7.54 -24.98 10.36
CA LEU A 32 6.34 -24.53 9.66
C LEU A 32 6.38 -24.87 8.16
N GLU A 33 7.51 -24.64 7.49
CA GLU A 33 7.69 -25.00 6.07
C GLU A 33 7.59 -26.51 5.83
N GLU A 34 8.09 -27.33 6.75
CA GLU A 34 7.98 -28.79 6.68
C GLU A 34 6.54 -29.26 6.88
N GLU A 35 5.82 -28.72 7.86
CA GLU A 35 4.40 -29.00 8.10
C GLU A 35 3.56 -28.64 6.88
N ARG A 36 3.78 -27.47 6.29
CA ARG A 36 3.12 -27.02 5.05
C ARG A 36 3.44 -27.95 3.87
N ARG A 37 4.66 -28.48 3.79
CA ARG A 37 5.02 -29.43 2.72
C ARG A 37 4.34 -30.76 2.89
N ARG A 38 4.20 -31.26 4.13
CA ARG A 38 3.51 -32.54 4.43
C ARG A 38 2.02 -32.47 4.12
N HIS A 39 1.37 -31.38 4.47
CA HIS A 39 -0.07 -31.17 4.29
C HIS A 39 -0.43 -30.31 3.06
N GLY A 40 0.53 -29.99 2.22
CA GLY A 40 0.34 -29.05 1.12
C GLY A 40 -0.74 -29.43 0.11
N ARG A 41 -1.00 -30.76 -0.10
CA ARG A 41 -2.06 -31.21 -0.99
C ARG A 41 -3.45 -31.05 -0.40
N GLU A 42 -3.58 -31.18 0.92
CA GLU A 42 -4.86 -31.11 1.62
C GLU A 42 -5.24 -29.68 1.96
N SER A 43 -4.27 -28.89 2.43
CA SER A 43 -4.50 -27.54 2.95
C SER A 43 -4.29 -26.43 1.92
N ALA A 44 -3.55 -26.71 0.83
CA ALA A 44 -3.17 -25.73 -0.20
C ALA A 44 -2.81 -24.34 0.39
N PRO A 45 -1.87 -24.23 1.34
CA PRO A 45 -1.68 -23.06 2.19
C PRO A 45 -1.29 -21.78 1.42
N TRP A 46 -0.83 -21.96 0.18
CA TRP A 46 -0.44 -20.87 -0.72
C TRP A 46 -1.52 -20.51 -1.75
N PHE A 47 -2.57 -21.33 -1.84
CA PHE A 47 -3.68 -21.05 -2.74
C PHE A 47 -4.54 -19.92 -2.17
N ASN A 48 -4.81 -18.95 -3.01
CA ASN A 48 -5.78 -17.91 -2.73
C ASN A 48 -6.53 -17.63 -4.03
N ALA A 49 -7.83 -17.86 -4.04
CA ALA A 49 -8.66 -17.67 -5.23
C ALA A 49 -8.65 -16.21 -5.73
N ILE A 50 -8.43 -15.25 -4.83
CA ILE A 50 -8.41 -13.83 -5.16
C ILE A 50 -7.11 -13.41 -5.86
N ASP A 51 -6.01 -14.21 -5.78
CA ASP A 51 -4.75 -13.91 -6.51
C ASP A 51 -4.94 -13.85 -8.04
N PHE A 52 -6.04 -14.43 -8.57
CA PHE A 52 -6.39 -14.37 -9.99
C PHE A 52 -7.05 -13.04 -10.41
N TRP A 53 -7.43 -12.20 -9.47
CA TRP A 53 -8.05 -10.90 -9.72
C TRP A 53 -7.20 -9.78 -9.16
N GLU A 54 -7.15 -8.68 -9.87
CA GLU A 54 -6.55 -7.46 -9.31
C GLU A 54 -7.51 -6.84 -8.30
N VAL A 55 -7.09 -6.77 -7.04
CA VAL A 55 -7.84 -6.09 -5.97
C VAL A 55 -7.36 -4.65 -5.91
N ASP A 56 -7.95 -3.80 -6.75
CA ASP A 56 -7.79 -2.35 -6.73
C ASP A 56 -8.79 -1.68 -5.77
N GLU A 57 -8.74 -0.37 -5.66
CA GLU A 57 -9.62 0.43 -4.80
C GLU A 57 -11.10 0.23 -5.17
N ARG A 58 -11.39 0.18 -6.46
CA ARG A 58 -12.76 -0.04 -6.96
C ARG A 58 -13.29 -1.41 -6.53
N LYS A 59 -12.45 -2.42 -6.61
CA LYS A 59 -12.83 -3.78 -6.18
C LYS A 59 -13.02 -3.86 -4.67
N VAL A 60 -12.18 -3.18 -3.89
CA VAL A 60 -12.35 -3.07 -2.43
C VAL A 60 -13.67 -2.39 -2.09
N ALA A 61 -14.02 -1.28 -2.76
CA ALA A 61 -15.31 -0.61 -2.57
C ALA A 61 -16.49 -1.52 -2.92
N GLN A 62 -16.42 -2.29 -4.02
CA GLN A 62 -17.45 -3.26 -4.39
C GLN A 62 -17.64 -4.34 -3.32
N ILE A 63 -16.54 -4.90 -2.81
CA ILE A 63 -16.59 -5.94 -1.77
C ILE A 63 -17.13 -5.35 -0.46
N LEU A 64 -16.69 -4.17 -0.08
CA LEU A 64 -17.16 -3.51 1.14
C LEU A 64 -18.67 -3.20 1.05
N ALA A 65 -19.15 -2.67 -0.06
CA ALA A 65 -20.57 -2.41 -0.27
C ALA A 65 -21.40 -3.70 -0.19
N PHE A 66 -20.94 -4.77 -0.84
CA PHE A 66 -21.54 -6.09 -0.75
C PHE A 66 -21.66 -6.57 0.71
N LEU A 67 -20.59 -6.45 1.49
CA LEU A 67 -20.59 -6.89 2.90
C LEU A 67 -21.50 -6.02 3.78
N LEU A 68 -21.56 -4.71 3.51
CA LEU A 68 -22.39 -3.80 4.29
C LEU A 68 -23.90 -3.88 3.97
N ASP A 69 -24.29 -4.48 2.83
CA ASP A 69 -25.70 -4.61 2.47
C ASP A 69 -26.34 -5.83 3.16
N PRO A 70 -27.29 -5.64 4.09
CA PRO A 70 -27.93 -6.75 4.80
C PRO A 70 -28.71 -7.71 3.90
N ASN A 71 -29.03 -7.30 2.68
CA ASN A 71 -29.89 -8.06 1.75
C ASN A 71 -29.06 -8.87 0.72
N GLU A 72 -27.75 -8.79 0.79
CA GLU A 72 -26.88 -9.46 -0.16
C GLU A 72 -26.68 -10.95 0.15
N SER A 73 -26.20 -11.67 -0.84
CA SER A 73 -26.07 -13.14 -0.87
C SER A 73 -25.04 -13.71 0.11
N HIS A 74 -24.37 -12.91 0.93
CA HIS A 74 -23.57 -13.39 2.04
C HIS A 74 -24.43 -13.95 3.18
N GLU A 75 -25.73 -13.64 3.24
CA GLU A 75 -26.73 -14.17 4.19
C GLU A 75 -26.38 -13.91 5.69
N GLN A 76 -25.53 -12.92 5.98
CA GLN A 76 -25.17 -12.57 7.36
C GLN A 76 -26.06 -11.45 7.93
N GLY A 77 -27.04 -10.98 7.14
CA GLY A 77 -27.91 -9.87 7.52
C GLY A 77 -27.11 -8.60 7.81
N ASP A 78 -27.48 -7.88 8.84
CA ASP A 78 -26.86 -6.59 9.20
C ASP A 78 -25.65 -6.68 10.13
N ARG A 79 -25.10 -7.88 10.37
CA ARG A 79 -23.97 -8.10 11.31
C ARG A 79 -22.75 -7.27 10.94
N TYR A 80 -22.37 -7.27 9.68
CA TYR A 80 -21.20 -6.51 9.21
C TYR A 80 -21.44 -5.00 9.30
N LEU A 81 -22.62 -4.54 8.90
CA LEU A 81 -23.00 -3.13 9.00
C LEU A 81 -22.99 -2.64 10.45
N ARG A 82 -23.58 -3.39 11.38
CA ARG A 82 -23.58 -3.06 12.82
C ARG A 82 -22.16 -3.01 13.37
N HIS A 83 -21.33 -3.97 12.98
CA HIS A 83 -19.93 -4.00 13.43
C HIS A 83 -19.16 -2.80 12.89
N PHE A 84 -19.31 -2.48 11.60
CA PHE A 84 -18.69 -1.34 10.94
C PHE A 84 -19.07 -0.02 11.61
N ILE A 85 -20.36 0.21 11.86
CA ILE A 85 -20.87 1.39 12.56
C ILE A 85 -20.22 1.52 13.94
N ARG A 86 -20.20 0.45 14.72
CA ARG A 86 -19.63 0.45 16.07
C ARG A 86 -18.12 0.66 16.06
N LYS A 87 -17.42 -0.09 15.20
CA LYS A 87 -15.94 -0.03 15.12
C LYS A 87 -15.45 1.38 14.77
N PHE A 88 -16.14 2.06 13.87
CA PHE A 88 -15.72 3.36 13.38
C PHE A 88 -16.45 4.55 14.00
N GLY A 89 -17.25 4.31 15.05
CA GLY A 89 -17.90 5.37 15.80
C GLY A 89 -18.92 6.15 14.97
N LEU A 90 -19.75 5.46 14.19
CA LEU A 90 -20.82 6.04 13.38
C LEU A 90 -22.16 5.94 14.08
N GLU A 91 -22.18 6.06 15.39
CA GLU A 91 -23.39 5.88 16.20
C GLU A 91 -24.48 6.92 15.90
N SER A 92 -24.16 8.01 15.22
CA SER A 92 -25.16 8.93 14.67
C SER A 92 -26.06 8.26 13.62
N PHE A 93 -25.56 7.25 12.92
CA PHE A 93 -26.34 6.41 12.03
C PHE A 93 -26.94 5.23 12.81
N PHE A 94 -28.16 5.37 13.26
CA PHE A 94 -28.86 4.32 13.99
C PHE A 94 -30.12 3.86 13.23
N TYR A 95 -30.44 2.59 13.34
CA TYR A 95 -31.61 1.98 12.71
C TYR A 95 -32.17 0.84 13.56
N ASN A 96 -33.40 0.50 13.29
CA ASN A 96 -34.13 -0.58 13.94
C ASN A 96 -34.75 -1.53 12.89
N ARG A 97 -35.42 -2.59 13.34
CA ARG A 97 -35.99 -3.62 12.45
C ARG A 97 -37.06 -3.12 11.46
N ARG A 98 -37.62 -1.93 11.66
CA ARG A 98 -38.66 -1.34 10.79
C ARG A 98 -38.04 -0.47 9.70
N ASP A 99 -36.80 -0.06 9.86
CA ASP A 99 -36.10 0.78 8.90
C ASP A 99 -35.67 -0.05 7.67
N LYS A 100 -35.87 0.52 6.51
CA LYS A 100 -35.35 -0.04 5.25
C LYS A 100 -33.94 0.50 5.04
N LEU A 101 -33.00 -0.41 4.94
CA LEU A 101 -31.61 -0.09 4.68
C LEU A 101 -31.28 -0.26 3.20
N TYR A 102 -30.49 0.66 2.68
CA TYR A 102 -30.05 0.69 1.29
C TYR A 102 -28.55 0.91 1.26
N VAL A 103 -27.85 0.11 0.48
CA VAL A 103 -26.45 0.31 0.13
C VAL A 103 -26.36 0.52 -1.38
N LYS A 104 -25.81 1.65 -1.79
CA LYS A 104 -25.64 2.01 -3.20
C LYS A 104 -24.19 2.23 -3.53
N GLN A 105 -23.76 1.64 -4.61
CA GLN A 105 -22.43 1.84 -5.18
C GLN A 105 -22.51 2.86 -6.32
N ASN A 106 -21.44 3.64 -6.47
CA ASN A 106 -21.30 4.63 -7.55
C ASN A 106 -22.54 5.52 -7.66
N LEU A 107 -22.97 6.06 -6.50
CA LEU A 107 -24.17 6.91 -6.48
C LEU A 107 -23.88 8.25 -7.15
N PRO A 108 -24.57 8.60 -8.27
CA PRO A 108 -24.35 9.86 -8.93
C PRO A 108 -24.84 11.02 -8.04
N THR A 109 -24.04 12.08 -8.01
CA THR A 109 -24.41 13.36 -7.39
C THR A 109 -25.14 14.25 -8.40
N ASN A 110 -25.52 15.45 -7.96
CA ASN A 110 -26.23 16.40 -8.85
C ASN A 110 -25.30 17.03 -9.92
N GLU A 111 -23.98 16.89 -9.77
CA GLU A 111 -23.01 17.31 -10.77
C GLU A 111 -22.68 16.12 -11.67
N GLU A 112 -22.76 16.32 -12.97
CA GLU A 112 -22.42 15.33 -13.99
C GLU A 112 -20.98 14.85 -13.76
N GLU A 113 -20.75 13.52 -13.77
CA GLU A 113 -19.47 12.81 -13.65
C GLU A 113 -18.98 12.54 -12.22
N ARG A 114 -19.62 13.00 -11.15
CA ARG A 114 -19.20 12.70 -9.79
C ARG A 114 -20.04 11.58 -9.16
N LEU A 115 -19.34 10.55 -8.71
CA LEU A 115 -19.96 9.38 -8.10
C LEU A 115 -19.41 9.19 -6.68
N ILE A 116 -20.28 8.96 -5.72
CA ILE A 116 -19.87 8.51 -4.38
C ILE A 116 -19.73 6.99 -4.43
N ASP A 117 -18.57 6.46 -4.03
CA ASP A 117 -18.27 5.02 -4.16
C ASP A 117 -19.29 4.15 -3.45
N ILE A 118 -19.61 4.47 -2.18
CA ILE A 118 -20.63 3.75 -1.40
C ILE A 118 -21.45 4.75 -0.60
N VAL A 119 -22.76 4.61 -0.65
CA VAL A 119 -23.68 5.32 0.25
C VAL A 119 -24.57 4.32 0.96
N VAL A 120 -24.58 4.36 2.27
CA VAL A 120 -25.52 3.62 3.12
C VAL A 120 -26.52 4.58 3.70
N TYR A 121 -27.80 4.34 3.47
CA TYR A 121 -28.86 5.19 4.01
C TYR A 121 -30.09 4.39 4.44
N LYS A 122 -30.87 4.97 5.33
CA LYS A 122 -32.13 4.38 5.78
C LYS A 122 -33.33 5.12 5.22
N ASN A 123 -34.39 4.38 4.96
CA ASN A 123 -35.68 4.88 4.49
C ASN A 123 -35.54 5.77 3.23
N SER A 124 -35.97 7.02 3.29
CA SER A 124 -35.86 8.00 2.19
C SER A 124 -34.74 9.01 2.47
N PHE A 125 -33.53 8.54 2.82
CA PHE A 125 -32.41 9.39 3.24
C PHE A 125 -32.63 10.13 4.57
N GLU A 126 -33.32 9.53 5.53
CA GLU A 126 -33.47 10.13 6.87
C GLU A 126 -32.11 10.26 7.57
N GLN A 127 -31.24 9.29 7.38
CA GLN A 127 -29.83 9.32 7.79
C GLN A 127 -29.01 8.61 6.74
N ALA A 128 -27.76 9.01 6.57
CA ALA A 128 -26.83 8.39 5.65
C ALA A 128 -25.39 8.44 6.16
N PHE A 129 -24.58 7.50 5.71
CA PHE A 129 -23.15 7.72 5.64
C PHE A 129 -22.62 7.36 4.26
N ALA A 130 -21.60 8.08 3.84
CA ALA A 130 -20.95 7.86 2.56
C ALA A 130 -19.49 7.45 2.77
N ILE A 131 -18.99 6.60 1.89
CA ILE A 131 -17.59 6.16 1.86
C ILE A 131 -17.01 6.59 0.53
N VAL A 132 -15.91 7.31 0.60
CA VAL A 132 -15.05 7.69 -0.53
C VAL A 132 -13.79 6.85 -0.42
N ASN A 133 -13.53 6.02 -1.41
CA ASN A 133 -12.43 5.05 -1.41
C ASN A 133 -11.46 5.37 -2.55
N GLU A 134 -10.63 6.37 -2.34
CA GLU A 134 -9.69 6.87 -3.34
C GLU A 134 -8.27 6.95 -2.77
N THR A 135 -7.28 6.53 -3.53
CA THR A 135 -5.89 6.43 -3.03
C THR A 135 -4.92 7.40 -3.68
N ASP A 136 -5.24 7.94 -4.85
CA ASP A 136 -4.30 8.72 -5.66
C ASP A 136 -4.71 10.20 -5.87
N MET A 137 -5.71 10.69 -5.15
CA MET A 137 -6.13 12.10 -5.20
C MET A 137 -5.06 13.04 -4.65
N SER A 138 -4.90 14.19 -5.31
CA SER A 138 -4.18 15.32 -4.73
C SER A 138 -4.98 15.93 -3.57
N LYS A 139 -4.30 16.61 -2.64
CA LYS A 139 -4.95 17.31 -1.51
C LYS A 139 -6.09 18.22 -1.95
N ARG A 140 -5.89 18.98 -3.03
CA ARG A 140 -6.87 19.95 -3.52
C ARG A 140 -8.10 19.27 -4.13
N GLU A 141 -7.89 18.15 -4.82
CA GLU A 141 -8.98 17.34 -5.36
C GLU A 141 -9.79 16.73 -4.23
N LEU A 142 -9.12 16.08 -3.26
CA LEU A 142 -9.79 15.51 -2.11
C LEU A 142 -10.64 16.53 -1.34
N GLN A 143 -10.12 17.73 -1.05
CA GLN A 143 -10.89 18.76 -0.38
C GLN A 143 -12.16 19.14 -1.15
N ARG A 144 -12.06 19.32 -2.47
CA ARG A 144 -13.20 19.61 -3.33
C ARG A 144 -14.25 18.50 -3.35
N GLU A 145 -13.78 17.25 -3.41
CA GLU A 145 -14.66 16.08 -3.36
C GLU A 145 -15.38 15.99 -2.02
N LEU A 146 -14.66 16.15 -0.91
CA LEU A 146 -15.27 16.12 0.43
C LEU A 146 -16.30 17.23 0.63
N GLU A 147 -16.02 18.45 0.17
CA GLU A 147 -16.98 19.57 0.22
C GLU A 147 -18.20 19.29 -0.63
N HIS A 148 -18.01 18.77 -1.83
CA HIS A 148 -19.10 18.43 -2.74
C HIS A 148 -19.99 17.33 -2.17
N TYR A 149 -19.40 16.22 -1.69
CA TYR A 149 -20.17 15.10 -1.13
C TYR A 149 -20.84 15.47 0.19
N SER A 150 -20.22 16.29 1.02
CA SER A 150 -20.85 16.84 2.23
C SER A 150 -22.09 17.68 1.88
N SER A 151 -21.98 18.56 0.88
CA SER A 151 -23.11 19.37 0.40
C SER A 151 -24.26 18.51 -0.17
N TYR A 152 -23.90 17.48 -0.94
CA TYR A 152 -24.87 16.54 -1.49
C TYR A 152 -25.64 15.78 -0.39
N LEU A 153 -24.93 15.26 0.60
CA LEU A 153 -25.52 14.54 1.72
C LEU A 153 -26.38 15.47 2.59
N TRP A 154 -25.87 16.66 2.91
CA TRP A 154 -26.59 17.67 3.70
C TRP A 154 -27.92 18.06 3.04
N ASN A 155 -27.96 18.23 1.74
CA ASN A 155 -29.18 18.55 0.98
C ASN A 155 -30.24 17.44 1.09
N ARG A 156 -29.83 16.19 1.39
CA ARG A 156 -30.74 15.04 1.48
C ARG A 156 -31.13 14.65 2.89
N THR A 157 -30.21 14.80 3.84
CA THR A 157 -30.36 14.31 5.23
C THR A 157 -30.38 15.43 6.25
N GLY A 158 -30.13 16.69 5.84
CA GLY A 158 -29.78 17.74 6.79
C GLY A 158 -28.47 17.43 7.49
N ASP A 159 -28.47 17.51 8.82
CA ASP A 159 -27.29 17.24 9.63
C ASP A 159 -27.02 15.76 9.93
N ASP A 160 -27.91 14.86 9.52
CA ASP A 160 -27.86 13.43 9.85
C ASP A 160 -27.05 12.62 8.84
N TYR A 161 -25.80 13.01 8.61
CA TYR A 161 -24.87 12.27 7.76
C TYR A 161 -23.48 12.14 8.36
N SER A 162 -22.73 11.15 7.85
CA SER A 162 -21.29 11.01 8.06
C SER A 162 -20.61 10.74 6.73
N LEU A 163 -19.38 11.26 6.59
CA LEU A 163 -18.52 11.05 5.42
C LEU A 163 -17.24 10.35 5.87
N ILE A 164 -16.95 9.22 5.23
CA ILE A 164 -15.78 8.39 5.51
C ILE A 164 -14.87 8.45 4.29
N TYR A 165 -13.62 8.79 4.51
CA TYR A 165 -12.58 8.70 3.49
C TYR A 165 -11.65 7.55 3.82
N ILE A 166 -11.52 6.61 2.88
CA ILE A 166 -10.63 5.44 3.00
C ILE A 166 -9.46 5.60 2.04
N SER A 167 -8.24 5.46 2.56
CA SER A 167 -7.00 5.58 1.80
C SER A 167 -6.13 4.33 1.95
N ALA A 168 -5.38 4.02 0.90
CA ALA A 168 -4.32 2.99 0.98
C ALA A 168 -3.12 3.43 1.85
N LYS A 169 -3.02 4.73 2.16
CA LYS A 169 -1.94 5.31 2.95
C LYS A 169 -2.30 5.33 4.42
N GLU A 170 -1.33 5.03 5.28
CA GLU A 170 -1.47 5.20 6.72
C GLU A 170 -1.63 6.70 7.07
N GLN A 171 -2.33 6.99 8.16
CA GLN A 171 -2.53 8.37 8.63
C GLN A 171 -1.19 9.10 8.88
N ALA A 172 -0.14 8.35 9.21
CA ALA A 172 1.21 8.88 9.37
C ALA A 172 1.86 9.36 8.05
N ASP A 173 1.46 8.75 6.93
CA ASP A 173 2.01 8.98 5.58
C ASP A 173 1.08 9.80 4.69
N ALA A 174 0.01 10.36 5.26
CA ALA A 174 -0.99 11.18 4.57
C ALA A 174 -0.58 12.64 4.20
N PRO A 175 0.69 13.07 4.24
CA PRO A 175 1.06 14.49 4.09
C PRO A 175 0.80 15.06 2.70
N LYS A 176 0.43 14.24 1.72
CA LYS A 176 0.10 14.74 0.37
C LYS A 176 -1.38 15.05 0.19
N THR A 177 -2.24 14.40 0.97
CA THR A 177 -3.70 14.60 0.89
C THR A 177 -4.23 15.51 1.99
N LEU A 178 -4.08 15.12 3.25
CA LEU A 178 -4.50 15.91 4.41
C LEU A 178 -3.45 15.77 5.52
N SER A 179 -3.07 16.86 6.17
CA SER A 179 -2.21 16.81 7.36
C SER A 179 -2.97 16.19 8.55
N LYS A 180 -2.24 15.71 9.56
CA LYS A 180 -2.86 15.18 10.80
C LYS A 180 -3.74 16.23 11.50
N GLU A 181 -3.35 17.49 11.41
CA GLU A 181 -4.09 18.61 11.98
C GLU A 181 -5.42 18.84 11.23
N GLU A 182 -5.39 18.82 9.90
CA GLU A 182 -6.59 18.94 9.06
C GLU A 182 -7.57 17.76 9.27
N ILE A 183 -7.06 16.54 9.33
CA ILE A 183 -7.89 15.37 9.65
C ILE A 183 -8.55 15.54 11.01
N ARG A 184 -7.80 15.91 12.05
CA ARG A 184 -8.34 16.14 13.39
C ARG A 184 -9.38 17.26 13.42
N GLU A 185 -9.20 18.30 12.63
CA GLU A 185 -10.15 19.40 12.54
C GLU A 185 -11.45 18.96 11.86
N LEU A 186 -11.37 18.24 10.77
CA LEU A 186 -12.52 17.61 10.11
C LEU A 186 -13.24 16.60 11.02
N GLU A 187 -12.50 15.75 11.73
CA GLU A 187 -13.07 14.79 12.68
C GLU A 187 -13.75 15.43 13.89
N ARG A 188 -13.35 16.65 14.30
CA ARG A 188 -14.04 17.40 15.37
C ARG A 188 -15.52 17.67 15.04
N SER A 189 -15.85 17.77 13.75
CA SER A 189 -17.24 17.93 13.33
C SER A 189 -18.11 16.69 13.61
N LYS A 190 -17.50 15.54 13.93
CA LYS A 190 -18.11 14.20 14.05
C LYS A 190 -18.81 13.72 12.77
N LYS A 191 -18.70 14.48 11.68
CA LYS A 191 -19.27 14.13 10.37
C LYS A 191 -18.24 13.53 9.42
N PHE A 192 -16.97 13.58 9.77
CA PHE A 192 -15.89 13.06 8.95
C PHE A 192 -15.08 12.00 9.70
N LYS A 193 -14.68 10.94 8.98
CA LYS A 193 -13.76 9.89 9.46
C LYS A 193 -12.71 9.62 8.40
N TYR A 194 -11.45 9.53 8.83
CA TYR A 194 -10.36 9.02 8.03
C TYR A 194 -10.08 7.57 8.40
N LEU A 195 -10.05 6.69 7.41
CA LEU A 195 -9.67 5.29 7.58
C LEU A 195 -8.52 4.94 6.64
N ALA A 196 -7.57 4.16 7.12
CA ALA A 196 -6.50 3.59 6.32
C ALA A 196 -6.73 2.10 6.09
N TYR A 197 -6.33 1.57 4.95
CA TYR A 197 -6.47 0.15 4.66
C TYR A 197 -5.74 -0.71 5.69
N GLY A 198 -4.45 -0.40 5.95
CA GLY A 198 -3.61 -1.18 6.85
C GLY A 198 -4.07 -1.17 8.31
N GLU A 199 -4.35 0.03 8.82
CA GLU A 199 -4.67 0.24 10.25
C GLU A 199 -6.13 -0.06 10.60
N HIS A 200 -7.06 -0.04 9.64
CA HIS A 200 -8.49 -0.05 9.95
C HIS A 200 -9.27 -1.08 9.14
N LEU A 201 -9.21 -1.01 7.79
CA LEU A 201 -10.12 -1.78 6.94
C LEU A 201 -9.73 -3.26 6.86
N ILE A 202 -8.44 -3.57 6.79
CA ILE A 202 -7.95 -4.94 6.72
C ILE A 202 -8.32 -5.69 8.00
N ASP A 203 -8.12 -5.08 9.15
CA ASP A 203 -8.51 -5.68 10.43
C ASP A 203 -10.03 -5.84 10.55
N CYS A 204 -10.81 -4.90 9.98
CA CYS A 204 -12.26 -5.01 9.92
C CYS A 204 -12.71 -6.24 9.10
N PHE A 205 -12.05 -6.56 7.99
CA PHE A 205 -12.34 -7.79 7.23
C PHE A 205 -11.98 -9.06 8.01
N GLY A 206 -10.90 -9.06 8.77
CA GLY A 206 -10.55 -10.14 9.69
C GLY A 206 -11.62 -10.35 10.75
N GLU A 207 -12.11 -9.27 11.38
CA GLU A 207 -13.20 -9.32 12.36
C GLU A 207 -14.52 -9.78 11.73
N PHE A 208 -14.81 -9.37 10.48
CA PHE A 208 -15.95 -9.90 9.73
C PHE A 208 -15.82 -11.43 9.53
N ALA A 209 -14.63 -11.93 9.18
CA ALA A 209 -14.40 -13.36 9.05
C ALA A 209 -14.68 -14.13 10.34
N GLU A 210 -14.24 -13.59 11.49
CA GLU A 210 -14.43 -14.26 12.78
C GLU A 210 -15.91 -14.28 13.23
N MET A 211 -16.73 -13.30 12.87
CA MET A 211 -18.16 -13.29 13.18
C MET A 211 -19.05 -14.00 12.17
N THR A 212 -18.48 -14.46 11.07
CA THR A 212 -19.22 -15.09 9.95
C THR A 212 -19.56 -16.55 10.27
N GLU A 213 -20.83 -16.93 10.09
CA GLU A 213 -21.29 -18.31 10.27
C GLU A 213 -21.06 -19.19 9.02
N SER A 214 -21.10 -18.61 7.83
CA SER A 214 -20.89 -19.30 6.57
C SER A 214 -19.40 -19.57 6.31
N GLU A 215 -18.96 -20.84 6.33
CA GLU A 215 -17.57 -21.20 6.06
C GLU A 215 -17.09 -20.68 4.69
N ARG A 216 -17.96 -20.64 3.67
CA ARG A 216 -17.62 -20.13 2.35
C ARG A 216 -17.29 -18.62 2.38
N VAL A 217 -18.11 -17.83 3.07
CA VAL A 217 -17.91 -16.38 3.22
C VAL A 217 -16.71 -16.12 4.13
N LYS A 218 -16.55 -16.91 5.19
CA LYS A 218 -15.40 -16.82 6.10
C LYS A 218 -14.08 -17.05 5.38
N LEU A 219 -13.99 -18.09 4.54
CA LEU A 219 -12.79 -18.35 3.75
C LEU A 219 -12.50 -17.22 2.76
N PHE A 220 -13.51 -16.71 2.08
CA PHE A 220 -13.36 -15.56 1.19
C PHE A 220 -12.80 -14.33 1.91
N LEU A 221 -13.33 -14.01 3.09
CA LEU A 221 -12.86 -12.87 3.91
C LEU A 221 -11.41 -13.06 4.40
N LYS A 222 -11.04 -14.27 4.80
CA LYS A 222 -9.65 -14.61 5.18
C LYS A 222 -8.69 -14.51 3.99
N ASP A 223 -9.12 -14.94 2.82
CA ASP A 223 -8.34 -14.81 1.60
C ASP A 223 -8.18 -13.34 1.18
N LEU A 224 -9.24 -12.53 1.30
CA LEU A 224 -9.22 -11.10 1.05
C LEU A 224 -8.27 -10.38 2.01
N GLU A 225 -8.39 -10.63 3.32
CA GLU A 225 -7.51 -10.08 4.34
C GLU A 225 -6.03 -10.38 4.01
N LYS A 226 -5.73 -11.64 3.69
CA LYS A 226 -4.37 -12.10 3.35
C LYS A 226 -3.79 -11.34 2.14
N ILE A 227 -4.58 -11.15 1.08
CA ILE A 227 -4.14 -10.39 -0.10
C ILE A 227 -3.94 -8.92 0.21
N MET A 228 -4.86 -8.31 0.94
CA MET A 228 -4.76 -6.91 1.30
C MET A 228 -3.56 -6.65 2.23
N ARG A 229 -3.30 -7.53 3.20
CA ARG A 229 -2.07 -7.47 4.02
C ARG A 229 -0.81 -7.58 3.17
N LYS A 230 -0.79 -8.50 2.20
CA LYS A 230 0.33 -8.65 1.26
C LYS A 230 0.52 -7.38 0.40
N LYS A 231 -0.57 -6.81 -0.12
CA LYS A 231 -0.54 -5.66 -1.03
C LYS A 231 -0.22 -4.34 -0.33
N TYR A 232 -0.88 -4.06 0.78
CA TYR A 232 -0.84 -2.75 1.44
C TYR A 232 0.10 -2.69 2.64
N MET A 233 0.34 -3.82 3.33
CA MET A 233 1.23 -3.88 4.49
C MET A 233 2.55 -4.61 4.18
N GLY A 234 2.70 -5.24 3.01
CA GLY A 234 3.88 -6.02 2.65
C GLY A 234 4.02 -7.34 3.43
N GLU A 235 2.99 -7.74 4.16
CA GLU A 235 2.96 -8.98 4.94
C GLU A 235 2.74 -10.17 4.02
N ARG A 236 3.65 -11.15 4.05
CA ARG A 236 3.59 -12.32 3.15
C ARG A 236 3.22 -13.61 3.84
N ASP A 237 3.40 -13.69 5.15
CA ASP A 237 3.25 -14.93 5.90
C ASP A 237 2.78 -14.63 7.33
N MET A 238 1.46 -14.63 7.53
CA MET A 238 0.85 -14.36 8.84
C MET A 238 1.19 -15.43 9.87
N GLU A 239 1.18 -16.70 9.47
CA GLU A 239 1.49 -17.81 10.40
C GLU A 239 2.96 -17.76 10.85
N ALA A 240 3.88 -17.39 9.96
CA ALA A 240 5.26 -17.15 10.35
C ALA A 240 5.39 -15.93 11.29
N LYS A 241 4.55 -14.91 11.09
CA LYS A 241 4.47 -13.74 11.98
C LYS A 241 4.00 -14.15 13.38
N ASP A 242 2.92 -14.92 13.48
CA ASP A 242 2.38 -15.39 14.77
C ASP A 242 3.39 -16.27 15.51
N ASN A 243 4.05 -17.20 14.81
CA ASN A 243 5.14 -17.99 15.37
C ASN A 243 6.31 -17.13 15.89
N MET A 244 6.58 -16.00 15.23
CA MET A 244 7.61 -15.06 15.68
C MET A 244 7.15 -14.26 16.90
N VAL A 245 5.89 -13.84 16.94
CA VAL A 245 5.28 -13.16 18.10
C VAL A 245 5.36 -14.06 19.33
N ASP A 246 5.01 -15.34 19.20
CA ASP A 246 5.11 -16.32 20.28
C ASP A 246 6.57 -16.52 20.75
N LEU A 247 7.51 -16.56 19.81
CA LEU A 247 8.93 -16.66 20.16
C LEU A 247 9.41 -15.44 20.97
N ILE A 248 9.01 -14.25 20.53
CA ILE A 248 9.36 -12.99 21.22
C ILE A 248 8.79 -12.96 22.63
N ASN A 249 7.51 -13.32 22.77
CA ASN A 249 6.82 -13.32 24.06
C ASN A 249 7.26 -14.43 25.01
N LYS A 250 8.03 -15.42 24.54
CA LYS A 250 8.48 -16.57 25.32
C LYS A 250 9.36 -16.18 26.50
N SER A 251 10.12 -15.09 26.41
CA SER A 251 11.00 -14.65 27.50
C SER A 251 11.32 -13.15 27.42
N GLN A 252 11.58 -12.54 28.58
CA GLN A 252 12.06 -11.15 28.65
C GLN A 252 13.32 -10.94 27.78
N LYS A 253 14.19 -11.92 27.73
CA LYS A 253 15.42 -11.86 26.92
C LYS A 253 15.14 -11.81 25.42
N ASN A 254 14.18 -12.60 24.94
CA ASN A 254 13.77 -12.57 23.55
C ASN A 254 13.14 -11.20 23.19
N LEU A 255 12.35 -10.62 24.08
CA LEU A 255 11.79 -9.28 23.93
C LEU A 255 12.92 -8.22 23.80
N GLU A 256 13.92 -8.24 24.71
CA GLU A 256 15.07 -7.33 24.65
C GLU A 256 15.84 -7.45 23.33
N ILE A 257 16.08 -8.67 22.86
CA ILE A 257 16.76 -8.93 21.58
C ILE A 257 15.92 -8.38 20.41
N SER A 258 14.61 -8.56 20.43
CA SER A 258 13.71 -8.10 19.39
C SER A 258 13.72 -6.57 19.28
N PHE A 259 13.70 -5.84 20.39
CA PHE A 259 13.86 -4.40 20.40
C PHE A 259 15.24 -3.96 19.86
N MET A 260 16.30 -4.67 20.22
CA MET A 260 17.64 -4.36 19.70
C MET A 260 17.72 -4.55 18.18
N VAL A 261 17.15 -5.63 17.65
CA VAL A 261 17.07 -5.91 16.21
C VAL A 261 16.23 -4.82 15.50
N SER A 262 15.05 -4.52 16.03
CA SER A 262 14.16 -3.50 15.49
C SER A 262 14.84 -2.13 15.43
N ASN A 263 15.48 -1.70 16.51
CA ASN A 263 16.20 -0.42 16.59
C ASN A 263 17.44 -0.37 15.66
N SER A 264 17.98 -1.51 15.27
CA SER A 264 19.13 -1.59 14.34
C SER A 264 18.70 -1.57 12.87
N LEU A 265 17.45 -1.90 12.57
CA LEU A 265 16.94 -2.05 11.20
C LEU A 265 17.03 -0.76 10.37
N PRO A 266 16.72 0.46 10.90
CA PRO A 266 16.88 1.71 10.15
C PRO A 266 18.31 1.93 9.67
N GLU A 267 19.31 1.61 10.51
CA GLU A 267 20.75 1.73 10.15
C GLU A 267 21.16 0.69 9.08
N VAL A 268 20.62 -0.51 9.14
CA VAL A 268 20.81 -1.53 8.09
C VAL A 268 20.23 -1.04 6.77
N LYS A 269 19.01 -0.50 6.77
CA LYS A 269 18.36 0.06 5.58
C LYS A 269 19.18 1.24 5.02
N ARG A 270 19.68 2.13 5.87
CA ARG A 270 20.56 3.25 5.45
C ARG A 270 21.81 2.74 4.73
N LYS A 271 22.53 1.78 5.30
CA LYS A 271 23.73 1.18 4.68
C LYS A 271 23.42 0.48 3.36
N LEU A 272 22.25 -0.16 3.24
CA LEU A 272 21.83 -0.78 1.99
C LEU A 272 21.48 0.27 0.93
N LYS A 273 20.84 1.40 1.29
CA LYS A 273 20.65 2.53 0.37
C LYS A 273 21.98 3.09 -0.13
N GLU A 274 22.97 3.27 0.74
CA GLU A 274 24.32 3.69 0.37
C GLU A 274 24.99 2.70 -0.60
N ARG A 275 24.84 1.39 -0.31
CA ARG A 275 25.32 0.35 -1.23
C ARG A 275 24.65 0.42 -2.59
N PHE A 276 23.34 0.67 -2.63
CA PHE A 276 22.60 0.82 -3.89
C PHE A 276 23.08 2.04 -4.67
N ASN A 277 23.26 3.17 -4.03
CA ASN A 277 23.85 4.36 -4.65
C ASN A 277 25.24 4.07 -5.24
N GLY A 278 26.08 3.32 -4.53
CA GLY A 278 27.36 2.83 -5.04
C GLY A 278 27.25 1.91 -6.25
N GLN A 279 26.22 1.04 -6.27
CA GLN A 279 25.91 0.19 -7.42
C GLN A 279 25.46 1.03 -8.64
N MET A 280 24.68 2.09 -8.43
CA MET A 280 24.25 3.00 -9.49
C MET A 280 25.41 3.84 -10.03
N GLU A 281 26.31 4.29 -9.16
CA GLU A 281 27.55 4.97 -9.60
C GLU A 281 28.46 4.03 -10.40
N SER A 282 28.56 2.76 -10.00
CA SER A 282 29.26 1.74 -10.81
C SER A 282 28.60 1.55 -12.19
N LEU A 283 27.27 1.51 -12.24
CA LEU A 283 26.50 1.37 -13.47
C LEU A 283 26.65 2.61 -14.38
N ARG A 284 26.65 3.80 -13.80
CA ARG A 284 26.93 5.06 -14.51
C ARG A 284 28.26 5.02 -15.24
N LYS A 285 29.32 4.57 -14.55
CA LYS A 285 30.65 4.44 -15.17
C LYS A 285 30.69 3.36 -16.23
N GLU A 286 30.07 2.22 -15.98
CA GLU A 286 29.99 1.09 -16.90
C GLU A 286 29.32 1.47 -18.24
N LEU A 287 28.25 2.26 -18.18
CA LEU A 287 27.47 2.69 -19.35
C LEU A 287 27.86 4.11 -19.85
N ASN A 288 28.92 4.72 -19.29
CA ASN A 288 29.43 6.04 -19.66
C ASN A 288 28.34 7.13 -19.67
N LEU A 289 27.52 7.18 -18.59
CA LEU A 289 26.44 8.13 -18.43
C LEU A 289 26.89 9.37 -17.63
N ASP A 290 26.31 10.53 -17.94
CA ASP A 290 26.38 11.68 -17.04
C ASP A 290 25.40 11.49 -15.87
N ALA A 291 25.64 12.15 -14.74
CA ALA A 291 24.75 12.05 -13.59
C ALA A 291 24.59 13.37 -12.85
N LYS A 292 23.39 13.59 -12.33
CA LYS A 292 23.06 14.60 -11.35
C LYS A 292 22.38 13.88 -10.16
N GLN A 293 22.80 14.20 -8.94
CA GLN A 293 22.19 13.64 -7.73
C GLN A 293 21.66 14.77 -6.87
N GLU A 294 20.41 14.61 -6.41
CA GLU A 294 19.77 15.46 -5.42
C GLU A 294 19.07 14.58 -4.40
N SER A 295 19.37 14.76 -3.12
CA SER A 295 18.80 14.03 -1.98
C SER A 295 18.39 12.56 -2.23
N ASP A 296 17.14 12.32 -2.55
CA ASP A 296 16.54 10.98 -2.72
C ASP A 296 16.38 10.55 -4.20
N ARG A 297 16.88 11.36 -5.15
CA ARG A 297 16.80 11.08 -6.58
C ARG A 297 18.17 11.11 -7.24
N VAL A 298 18.36 10.21 -8.18
CA VAL A 298 19.55 10.20 -9.06
C VAL A 298 19.06 10.24 -10.48
N TRP A 299 19.60 11.19 -11.26
CA TRP A 299 19.36 11.29 -12.69
C TRP A 299 20.60 10.81 -13.45
N LEU A 300 20.40 9.85 -14.32
CA LEU A 300 21.42 9.32 -15.22
C LEU A 300 21.08 9.81 -16.63
N LYS A 301 22.03 10.43 -17.29
CA LYS A 301 21.83 10.98 -18.63
C LYS A 301 22.70 10.27 -19.64
N PRO A 302 22.11 9.47 -20.56
CA PRO A 302 22.84 8.95 -21.70
C PRO A 302 23.38 10.08 -22.59
N LYS A 303 24.56 9.88 -23.17
CA LYS A 303 25.16 10.85 -24.07
C LYS A 303 24.25 11.11 -25.28
N GLY A 304 24.10 12.37 -25.67
CA GLY A 304 23.22 12.78 -26.76
C GLY A 304 21.77 13.10 -26.37
N TRP A 305 21.32 12.68 -25.21
CA TRP A 305 19.97 13.04 -24.73
C TRP A 305 19.90 14.51 -24.30
N LYS A 306 18.89 15.25 -24.77
CA LYS A 306 18.76 16.70 -24.49
C LYS A 306 17.89 16.97 -23.27
N TYR A 307 16.67 16.44 -23.23
CA TYR A 307 15.61 16.83 -22.29
C TYR A 307 15.17 15.72 -21.36
N HIS A 308 15.68 14.51 -21.53
CA HIS A 308 15.26 13.34 -20.79
C HIS A 308 16.41 12.75 -19.97
N TYR A 309 16.04 12.12 -18.87
CA TYR A 309 16.96 11.44 -17.97
C TYR A 309 16.36 10.08 -17.59
N ILE A 310 17.21 9.17 -17.19
CA ILE A 310 16.78 7.97 -16.49
C ILE A 310 16.95 8.23 -15.01
N SER A 311 15.93 7.95 -14.23
CA SER A 311 15.95 8.23 -12.82
C SER A 311 15.41 7.05 -11.99
N TYR A 312 15.83 6.94 -10.76
CA TYR A 312 15.16 6.17 -9.73
C TYR A 312 14.91 7.08 -8.52
N ALA A 313 13.81 6.82 -7.84
CA ALA A 313 13.40 7.61 -6.69
C ALA A 313 12.84 6.74 -5.56
N TYR A 314 13.04 7.24 -4.35
CA TYR A 314 12.39 6.74 -3.14
C TYR A 314 11.30 7.73 -2.76
N GLU A 315 10.06 7.31 -2.82
CA GLU A 315 8.93 8.18 -2.50
C GLU A 315 7.83 7.36 -1.83
N ASP A 316 7.32 7.84 -0.70
CA ASP A 316 6.19 7.24 0.05
C ASP A 316 6.35 5.73 0.33
N GLY A 317 7.54 5.31 0.77
CA GLY A 317 7.82 3.90 1.02
C GLY A 317 7.91 3.03 -0.22
N HIS A 318 7.98 3.63 -1.41
CA HIS A 318 8.12 2.93 -2.69
C HIS A 318 9.45 3.22 -3.36
N VAL A 319 9.91 2.31 -4.21
CA VAL A 319 11.02 2.53 -5.14
C VAL A 319 10.50 2.36 -6.54
N PHE A 320 10.68 3.38 -7.34
CA PHE A 320 10.34 3.35 -8.75
C PHE A 320 11.48 3.90 -9.60
N TYR A 321 11.48 3.53 -10.85
CA TYR A 321 12.47 3.96 -11.82
C TYR A 321 11.79 4.19 -13.18
N GLY A 322 12.44 4.99 -13.99
CA GLY A 322 11.89 5.28 -15.31
C GLY A 322 12.63 6.39 -16.04
N MET A 323 12.01 6.86 -17.10
CA MET A 323 12.42 8.05 -17.83
C MET A 323 11.71 9.26 -17.23
N THR A 324 12.46 10.30 -16.91
CA THR A 324 11.95 11.61 -16.45
C THR A 324 12.36 12.71 -17.43
N GLN A 325 11.71 13.86 -17.35
CA GLN A 325 11.94 15.01 -18.23
C GLN A 325 12.06 16.33 -17.46
N ASP A 326 12.71 17.32 -18.08
CA ASP A 326 12.94 18.64 -17.49
C ASP A 326 11.68 19.53 -17.47
N LYS A 327 10.71 19.26 -18.35
CA LYS A 327 9.51 20.09 -18.49
C LYS A 327 8.26 19.29 -18.14
N ARG A 328 7.32 19.96 -17.51
CA ARG A 328 5.97 19.45 -17.26
C ARG A 328 5.14 19.56 -18.55
N GLU A 329 5.33 18.62 -19.44
CA GLU A 329 4.64 18.55 -20.73
C GLU A 329 4.18 17.13 -21.00
N VAL A 330 2.89 16.93 -21.19
CA VAL A 330 2.33 15.62 -21.52
C VAL A 330 2.12 15.51 -23.01
N ASN A 331 3.01 14.81 -23.69
CA ASN A 331 2.75 14.33 -25.05
C ASN A 331 2.18 12.90 -24.98
N LYS A 332 0.87 12.81 -24.80
CA LYS A 332 0.15 11.55 -24.59
C LYS A 332 0.52 10.50 -25.66
N LYS A 333 0.52 10.86 -26.93
CA LYS A 333 0.81 9.95 -28.03
C LYS A 333 2.24 9.36 -27.94
N LYS A 334 3.23 10.21 -27.62
CA LYS A 334 4.61 9.77 -27.44
C LYS A 334 4.75 8.89 -26.19
N PHE A 335 4.12 9.27 -25.07
CA PHE A 335 4.18 8.51 -23.83
C PHE A 335 3.51 7.14 -23.95
N ASP A 336 2.34 7.06 -24.60
CA ASP A 336 1.67 5.79 -24.89
C ASP A 336 2.58 4.87 -25.73
N SER A 337 3.29 5.40 -26.73
CA SER A 337 4.22 4.63 -27.55
C SER A 337 5.41 4.09 -26.75
N VAL A 338 6.02 4.90 -25.89
CA VAL A 338 7.14 4.49 -25.04
C VAL A 338 6.70 3.43 -24.03
N VAL A 339 5.57 3.67 -23.35
CA VAL A 339 5.02 2.73 -22.37
C VAL A 339 4.64 1.40 -23.03
N SER A 340 4.02 1.42 -24.21
CA SER A 340 3.69 0.21 -24.95
C SER A 340 4.94 -0.58 -25.32
N TYR A 341 5.98 0.08 -25.85
CA TYR A 341 7.25 -0.57 -26.15
C TYR A 341 7.89 -1.23 -24.91
N LEU A 342 7.93 -0.50 -23.78
CA LEU A 342 8.52 -1.00 -22.55
C LEU A 342 7.70 -2.16 -21.94
N ASN A 343 6.39 -2.14 -22.10
CA ASN A 343 5.53 -3.23 -21.64
C ASN A 343 5.66 -4.48 -22.52
N GLU A 344 5.94 -4.34 -23.80
CA GLU A 344 6.16 -5.45 -24.73
C GLU A 344 7.56 -6.07 -24.58
N HIS A 345 8.62 -5.26 -24.51
CA HIS A 345 10.01 -5.72 -24.54
C HIS A 345 10.63 -5.80 -23.12
N GLY A 346 10.02 -5.16 -22.15
CA GLY A 346 10.40 -5.19 -20.74
C GLY A 346 9.65 -6.26 -19.94
N LYS A 347 9.53 -6.04 -18.65
CA LYS A 347 8.77 -6.93 -17.75
C LYS A 347 7.31 -6.48 -17.52
N GLY A 348 6.82 -5.54 -18.33
CA GLY A 348 5.50 -4.94 -18.15
C GLY A 348 5.38 -4.02 -16.92
N GLY A 349 4.20 -3.43 -16.71
CA GLY A 349 3.87 -2.59 -15.55
C GLY A 349 4.40 -1.16 -15.62
N PHE A 350 4.82 -0.69 -16.82
CA PHE A 350 5.16 0.71 -17.04
C PHE A 350 3.91 1.55 -17.27
N GLN A 351 3.93 2.77 -16.73
CA GLN A 351 2.92 3.80 -16.86
C GLN A 351 3.60 5.17 -17.00
N TYR A 352 2.85 6.24 -17.23
CA TYR A 352 3.39 7.59 -17.34
C TYR A 352 2.67 8.59 -16.44
N SER A 353 3.32 9.71 -16.19
CA SER A 353 2.76 10.90 -15.53
C SER A 353 3.32 12.17 -16.18
N GLU A 354 2.92 13.34 -15.72
CA GLU A 354 3.39 14.63 -16.24
C GLU A 354 4.93 14.81 -16.21
N TRP A 355 5.61 14.19 -15.25
CA TRP A 355 7.06 14.28 -15.05
C TRP A 355 7.83 13.06 -15.53
N TRP A 356 7.12 11.97 -15.75
CA TRP A 356 7.68 10.68 -16.08
C TRP A 356 7.04 10.15 -17.36
N PRO A 357 7.64 10.37 -18.53
CA PRO A 357 7.18 9.77 -19.78
C PRO A 357 7.01 8.27 -19.75
N ALA A 358 7.80 7.57 -18.91
CA ALA A 358 7.58 6.18 -18.57
C ALA A 358 8.21 5.87 -17.23
N TYR A 359 7.47 5.24 -16.32
CA TYR A 359 8.00 4.78 -15.04
C TYR A 359 7.32 3.49 -14.59
N LYS A 360 8.00 2.79 -13.68
CA LYS A 360 7.51 1.55 -13.09
C LYS A 360 7.91 1.47 -11.62
N TYR A 361 7.00 1.00 -10.79
CA TYR A 361 7.35 0.61 -9.43
C TYR A 361 8.24 -0.64 -9.45
N MET A 362 9.45 -0.53 -8.91
CA MET A 362 10.36 -1.66 -8.70
C MET A 362 9.91 -2.46 -7.48
N TYR A 363 9.69 -1.76 -6.37
CA TYR A 363 9.19 -2.34 -5.12
C TYR A 363 8.26 -1.37 -4.42
N ARG A 364 7.15 -1.90 -3.91
CA ARG A 364 6.20 -1.15 -3.08
C ARG A 364 6.38 -1.53 -1.62
N ASN A 365 6.04 -0.59 -0.72
CA ASN A 365 6.07 -0.78 0.73
C ASN A 365 7.40 -1.36 1.23
N ILE A 366 8.52 -0.73 0.84
CA ILE A 366 9.88 -1.22 1.17
C ILE A 366 10.19 -1.19 2.66
N ASP A 367 9.42 -0.45 3.46
CA ASP A 367 9.62 -0.41 4.89
C ASP A 367 9.23 -1.71 5.57
N ASN A 368 8.19 -2.37 5.07
CA ASN A 368 7.69 -3.64 5.57
C ASN A 368 8.02 -4.82 4.63
N ASN A 369 8.59 -4.57 3.45
CA ASN A 369 8.93 -5.59 2.47
C ASN A 369 10.46 -5.77 2.35
N PRO A 370 11.01 -6.95 2.71
CA PRO A 370 12.46 -7.19 2.66
C PRO A 370 13.01 -7.39 1.25
N ASP A 371 12.19 -7.53 0.21
CA ASP A 371 12.64 -7.95 -1.11
C ASP A 371 13.50 -6.93 -1.82
N PHE A 372 13.18 -5.64 -1.67
CA PHE A 372 14.04 -4.58 -2.18
C PHE A 372 15.45 -4.65 -1.56
N TRP A 373 15.51 -4.82 -0.24
CA TRP A 373 16.77 -4.91 0.50
C TRP A 373 17.59 -6.14 0.12
N LYS A 374 16.92 -7.28 -0.12
CA LYS A 374 17.53 -8.49 -0.67
C LYS A 374 18.04 -8.25 -2.09
N ALA A 375 17.26 -7.56 -2.94
CA ALA A 375 17.62 -7.25 -4.33
C ALA A 375 18.84 -6.34 -4.42
N ILE A 376 19.00 -5.38 -3.51
CA ILE A 376 20.23 -4.60 -3.39
C ILE A 376 21.40 -5.51 -3.01
N ARG A 377 21.22 -6.37 -2.01
CA ARG A 377 22.30 -7.23 -1.49
C ARG A 377 22.83 -8.21 -2.54
N ASN A 378 21.94 -8.77 -3.37
CA ASN A 378 22.28 -9.77 -4.40
C ASN A 378 22.48 -9.18 -5.81
N GLY A 379 22.39 -7.84 -5.97
CA GLY A 379 22.62 -7.13 -7.24
C GLY A 379 21.44 -7.16 -8.23
N LYS A 380 20.31 -7.79 -7.91
CA LYS A 380 19.14 -7.87 -8.79
C LYS A 380 18.56 -6.48 -9.09
N ALA A 381 18.55 -5.57 -8.11
CA ALA A 381 18.07 -4.20 -8.30
C ALA A 381 18.94 -3.44 -9.33
N LYS A 382 20.26 -3.54 -9.25
CA LYS A 382 21.18 -2.99 -10.26
C LYS A 382 20.92 -3.57 -11.65
N ALA A 383 20.79 -4.90 -11.74
CA ALA A 383 20.58 -5.59 -13.02
C ALA A 383 19.27 -5.20 -13.70
N GLU A 384 18.20 -4.97 -12.93
CA GLU A 384 16.93 -4.51 -13.47
C GLU A 384 17.01 -3.11 -14.06
N ILE A 385 17.63 -2.16 -13.35
CA ILE A 385 17.83 -0.80 -13.85
C ILE A 385 18.77 -0.80 -15.05
N LYS A 386 19.84 -1.60 -15.03
CA LYS A 386 20.75 -1.73 -16.18
C LYS A 386 20.00 -2.13 -17.45
N ARG A 387 19.19 -3.19 -17.36
CA ARG A 387 18.38 -3.65 -18.50
C ARG A 387 17.43 -2.58 -19.03
N PHE A 388 16.80 -1.83 -18.14
CA PHE A 388 15.93 -0.72 -18.52
C PHE A 388 16.72 0.37 -19.27
N ILE A 389 17.90 0.75 -18.78
CA ILE A 389 18.76 1.75 -19.42
C ILE A 389 19.15 1.28 -20.81
N GLU A 390 19.59 0.03 -20.97
CA GLU A 390 19.97 -0.55 -22.24
C GLU A 390 18.82 -0.53 -23.26
N LEU A 391 17.61 -0.95 -22.84
CA LEU A 391 16.41 -0.86 -23.69
C LEU A 391 16.07 0.58 -24.10
N MET A 392 16.22 1.53 -23.17
CA MET A 392 15.92 2.93 -23.47
C MET A 392 16.96 3.56 -24.39
N ILE A 393 18.24 3.24 -24.25
CA ILE A 393 19.29 3.73 -25.16
C ILE A 393 19.03 3.19 -26.56
N GLU A 394 18.80 1.89 -26.71
CA GLU A 394 18.49 1.24 -27.99
C GLU A 394 17.28 1.89 -28.67
N LYS A 395 16.20 2.15 -27.93
CA LYS A 395 14.98 2.73 -28.48
C LYS A 395 15.10 4.22 -28.77
N TYR A 396 15.85 4.97 -27.97
CA TYR A 396 16.05 6.41 -28.14
C TYR A 396 16.82 6.71 -29.43
N GLU A 397 17.74 5.84 -29.84
CA GLU A 397 18.51 5.96 -31.05
C GLU A 397 17.70 5.67 -32.34
N THR A 398 16.53 5.03 -32.22
CA THR A 398 15.71 4.53 -33.32
C THR A 398 14.44 5.32 -33.64
N ASP A 399 14.31 6.63 -33.35
CA ASP A 399 13.24 7.56 -33.85
C ASP A 399 12.14 8.04 -32.89
N LEU A 400 12.13 7.68 -31.59
CA LEU A 400 11.01 8.07 -30.75
C LEU A 400 11.07 9.50 -30.16
N PHE A 401 12.22 10.16 -30.19
CA PHE A 401 12.45 11.40 -29.44
C PHE A 401 13.12 12.54 -30.22
N TYR A 402 13.31 12.40 -31.53
CA TYR A 402 14.05 13.36 -32.36
C TYR A 402 13.17 14.37 -33.12
N GLU A 403 11.88 14.53 -32.75
CA GLU A 403 11.09 15.65 -33.28
C GLU A 403 10.74 16.68 -32.26
#